data_0e2c0b50c1e91a8c3f41566c28761245
#
_entry.id   0e2c0b50c1e91a8c3f41566c28761245
#
_cell.length_a   1.000
_cell.length_b   1.000
_cell.length_c   1.000
_cell.angle_alpha   90.00
_cell.angle_beta   90.00
_cell.angle_gamma   90.00
#
_symmetry.space_group_name_H-M   'P 1'
#
loop_
_entity.id
_entity.type
_entity.pdbx_description
1 polymer ?
#
loop_
_entity_poly.entity_id
_entity_poly.type
_entity_poly.pdbx_seq_one_letter_code
_entity_poly.pdbx_strand_id
1 'polypeptide(L)'
;LVDDESKHEEMENEGDLVISTSAVNPKHINFMAKHARGLICLAMSQSKCEALNLNQMVNDNKSGHGTGFTVSIEAASGITTGISVADRARTISVASKAKAKADDIVSPGHIFPVRAVPGGVLSRTGHTEGSTDLCRLAGLTESAVICEVMNEDGTMARKKALLDFSQKHNIKIGTIADL
;
A
#
# COMPACT_ATOMS: atom_id res chain seq x y z
N LEU A 1 -9.26 -4.66 -0.10
CA LEU A 1 -10.03 -3.57 0.48
C LEU A 1 -10.62 -2.74 -0.66
N VAL A 2 -11.89 -2.37 -0.55
CA VAL A 2 -12.62 -1.59 -1.57
C VAL A 2 -13.09 -0.30 -0.93
N ASP A 3 -13.00 0.81 -1.64
CA ASP A 3 -13.59 2.08 -1.21
C ASP A 3 -15.12 2.06 -1.31
N ASP A 4 -15.77 3.03 -0.70
CA ASP A 4 -17.21 3.05 -0.56
C ASP A 4 -17.91 3.49 -1.85
N GLU A 5 -19.19 3.06 -1.96
CA GLU A 5 -20.10 3.53 -2.99
C GLU A 5 -20.40 5.01 -2.77
N SER A 6 -19.87 5.90 -3.60
CA SER A 6 -20.35 7.28 -3.65
C SER A 6 -21.56 7.41 -4.56
N LYS A 7 -22.20 8.59 -4.50
CA LYS A 7 -23.37 8.92 -5.34
C LYS A 7 -23.06 9.02 -6.84
N HIS A 8 -21.80 8.79 -7.24
CA HIS A 8 -21.33 8.79 -8.64
C HIS A 8 -20.79 7.40 -8.97
N GLU A 9 -21.69 6.45 -9.22
CA GLU A 9 -21.45 5.02 -9.43
C GLU A 9 -20.38 4.64 -10.48
N GLU A 10 -19.97 5.55 -11.34
CA GLU A 10 -19.06 5.24 -12.45
C GLU A 10 -17.57 5.42 -12.11
N MET A 11 -17.21 6.12 -11.03
CA MET A 11 -15.81 6.48 -10.74
C MET A 11 -15.24 5.90 -9.44
N GLU A 12 -16.03 5.16 -8.69
CA GLU A 12 -15.67 4.61 -7.38
C GLU A 12 -15.82 3.09 -7.33
N ASN A 13 -15.56 2.48 -6.21
CA ASN A 13 -15.38 1.03 -6.01
C ASN A 13 -14.07 0.50 -6.58
N GLU A 14 -13.00 1.29 -6.51
CA GLU A 14 -11.65 0.77 -6.71
C GLU A 14 -11.27 -0.13 -5.56
N GLY A 15 -10.38 -1.07 -5.81
CA GLY A 15 -9.94 -2.00 -4.78
C GLY A 15 -8.45 -2.19 -4.80
N ASP A 16 -7.87 -2.24 -3.61
CA ASP A 16 -6.48 -2.59 -3.40
C ASP A 16 -6.34 -3.99 -2.81
N LEU A 17 -5.35 -4.73 -3.30
CA LEU A 17 -4.79 -5.84 -2.53
C LEU A 17 -4.09 -5.28 -1.31
N VAL A 18 -4.32 -5.90 -0.16
CA VAL A 18 -3.73 -5.49 1.12
C VAL A 18 -3.09 -6.69 1.79
N ILE A 19 -1.85 -6.52 2.25
CA ILE A 19 -1.18 -7.50 3.11
C ILE A 19 -0.34 -6.78 4.17
N SER A 20 -0.43 -7.24 5.43
CA SER A 20 0.45 -6.73 6.49
C SER A 20 1.92 -6.96 6.13
N THR A 21 2.76 -5.97 6.40
CA THR A 21 4.22 -6.08 6.19
C THR A 21 4.86 -7.23 6.95
N SER A 22 4.25 -7.67 8.07
CA SER A 22 4.74 -8.81 8.85
C SER A 22 4.61 -10.16 8.12
N ALA A 23 3.71 -10.26 7.13
CA ALA A 23 3.44 -11.47 6.37
C ALA A 23 4.01 -11.42 4.94
N VAL A 24 4.50 -10.26 4.49
CA VAL A 24 4.96 -10.06 3.12
C VAL A 24 6.22 -10.89 2.80
N ASN A 25 6.23 -11.46 1.60
CA ASN A 25 7.38 -12.16 1.03
C ASN A 25 7.41 -11.99 -0.50
N PRO A 26 8.47 -12.44 -1.21
CA PRO A 26 8.57 -12.28 -2.66
C PRO A 26 7.39 -12.86 -3.47
N LYS A 27 6.73 -13.92 -2.99
CA LYS A 27 5.57 -14.50 -3.68
C LYS A 27 4.38 -13.54 -3.68
N HIS A 28 4.16 -12.82 -2.57
CA HIS A 28 3.10 -11.82 -2.48
C HIS A 28 3.36 -10.62 -3.40
N ILE A 29 4.61 -10.14 -3.46
CA ILE A 29 5.00 -9.05 -4.37
C ILE A 29 4.82 -9.49 -5.83
N ASN A 30 5.22 -10.72 -6.16
CA ASN A 30 5.00 -11.27 -7.48
C ASN A 30 3.51 -11.40 -7.83
N PHE A 31 2.69 -11.81 -6.86
CA PHE A 31 1.25 -11.90 -7.03
C PHE A 31 0.64 -10.53 -7.33
N MET A 32 0.99 -9.50 -6.56
CA MET A 32 0.54 -8.14 -6.78
C MET A 32 0.95 -7.62 -8.16
N ALA A 33 2.23 -7.75 -8.51
CA ALA A 33 2.75 -7.29 -9.80
C ALA A 33 2.08 -7.98 -10.99
N LYS A 34 1.84 -9.31 -10.87
CA LYS A 34 1.27 -10.12 -11.95
C LYS A 34 -0.23 -9.97 -12.09
N HIS A 35 -0.95 -9.96 -10.98
CA HIS A 35 -2.40 -10.09 -10.97
C HIS A 35 -3.14 -8.78 -10.66
N ALA A 36 -2.61 -7.95 -9.75
CA ALA A 36 -3.18 -6.63 -9.49
C ALA A 36 -2.72 -5.59 -10.51
N ARG A 37 -1.47 -5.59 -10.91
CA ARG A 37 -0.88 -4.71 -11.94
C ARG A 37 -0.74 -3.23 -11.55
N GLY A 38 -1.18 -2.85 -10.36
CA GLY A 38 -1.10 -1.50 -9.81
C GLY A 38 0.30 -1.14 -9.31
N LEU A 39 0.41 0.04 -8.71
CA LEU A 39 1.64 0.49 -8.07
C LEU A 39 1.78 -0.17 -6.69
N ILE A 40 2.86 -0.91 -6.48
CA ILE A 40 3.11 -1.53 -5.16
C ILE A 40 3.60 -0.45 -4.20
N CYS A 41 2.73 -0.10 -3.24
CA CYS A 41 2.96 0.94 -2.26
C CYS A 41 3.12 0.34 -0.85
N LEU A 42 3.82 1.08 0.00
CA LEU A 42 4.01 0.74 1.40
C LEU A 42 3.26 1.76 2.28
N ALA A 43 2.02 1.43 2.64
CA ALA A 43 1.24 2.23 3.57
C ALA A 43 1.84 2.15 4.98
N MET A 44 2.09 3.30 5.61
CA MET A 44 2.68 3.38 6.95
C MET A 44 2.06 4.52 7.75
N SER A 45 2.05 4.36 9.08
CA SER A 45 1.68 5.45 9.98
C SER A 45 2.64 6.63 9.86
N GLN A 46 2.18 7.82 10.23
CA GLN A 46 3.01 9.03 10.24
C GLN A 46 4.27 8.84 11.09
N SER A 47 4.13 8.29 12.29
CA SER A 47 5.26 8.06 13.20
C SER A 47 6.32 7.15 12.59
N LYS A 48 5.90 6.16 11.80
CA LYS A 48 6.82 5.27 11.10
C LYS A 48 7.59 6.00 9.99
N CYS A 49 6.91 6.85 9.22
CA CYS A 49 7.56 7.69 8.21
C CYS A 49 8.56 8.67 8.84
N GLU A 50 8.21 9.27 9.98
CA GLU A 50 9.10 10.17 10.73
C GLU A 50 10.35 9.44 11.26
N ALA A 51 10.19 8.23 11.81
CA ALA A 51 11.31 7.41 12.28
C ALA A 51 12.31 7.05 11.16
N LEU A 52 11.84 6.95 9.93
CA LEU A 52 12.64 6.69 8.73
C LEU A 52 13.11 7.98 8.04
N ASN A 53 12.78 9.15 8.57
CA ASN A 53 13.06 10.46 7.96
C ASN A 53 12.56 10.56 6.52
N LEU A 54 11.37 10.01 6.27
CA LEU A 54 10.73 10.03 4.95
C LEU A 54 9.97 11.34 4.73
N ASN A 55 10.53 12.19 3.90
CA ASN A 55 9.88 13.42 3.46
C ASN A 55 8.76 13.12 2.45
N GLN A 56 7.75 14.00 2.39
CA GLN A 56 6.77 13.97 1.30
C GLN A 56 7.48 14.16 -0.03
N MET A 57 6.97 13.51 -1.07
CA MET A 57 7.54 13.58 -2.43
C MET A 57 7.56 15.01 -2.96
N VAL A 58 6.58 15.82 -2.55
CA VAL A 58 6.45 17.24 -2.92
C VAL A 58 6.05 18.08 -1.71
N ASN A 59 6.46 19.36 -1.69
CA ASN A 59 6.06 20.30 -0.64
C ASN A 59 4.61 20.77 -0.79
N ASP A 60 4.14 20.88 -2.04
CA ASP A 60 2.78 21.29 -2.38
C ASP A 60 2.08 20.13 -3.11
N ASN A 61 1.28 19.37 -2.38
CA ASN A 61 0.56 18.22 -2.93
C ASN A 61 -0.70 18.67 -3.67
N LYS A 62 -0.66 18.59 -5.00
CA LYS A 62 -1.77 18.95 -5.91
C LYS A 62 -2.57 17.76 -6.41
N SER A 63 -2.33 16.54 -5.87
CA SER A 63 -3.10 15.36 -6.26
C SER A 63 -4.56 15.48 -5.80
N GLY A 64 -5.51 15.07 -6.65
CA GLY A 64 -6.95 15.22 -6.37
C GLY A 64 -7.41 14.56 -5.07
N HIS A 65 -6.77 13.48 -4.66
CA HIS A 65 -7.08 12.73 -3.44
C HIS A 65 -6.16 13.07 -2.26
N GLY A 66 -5.19 13.96 -2.43
CA GLY A 66 -4.25 14.32 -1.38
C GLY A 66 -3.38 13.16 -0.87
N THR A 67 -3.19 12.11 -1.68
CA THR A 67 -2.42 10.91 -1.29
C THR A 67 -1.03 11.28 -0.82
N GLY A 68 -0.67 10.85 0.38
CA GLY A 68 0.57 11.22 1.08
C GLY A 68 1.82 10.48 0.61
N PHE A 69 2.09 10.47 -0.70
CA PHE A 69 3.34 9.88 -1.22
C PHE A 69 4.57 10.51 -0.58
N THR A 70 5.48 9.68 -0.13
CA THR A 70 6.83 10.10 0.25
C THR A 70 7.79 9.90 -0.93
N VAL A 71 9.05 10.28 -0.76
CA VAL A 71 10.11 9.85 -1.68
C VAL A 71 10.15 8.32 -1.74
N SER A 72 10.42 7.77 -2.92
CA SER A 72 10.58 6.32 -3.10
C SER A 72 11.85 5.82 -2.41
N ILE A 73 11.86 4.55 -2.03
CA ILE A 73 12.94 3.97 -1.22
C ILE A 73 13.45 2.64 -1.75
N GLU A 74 14.67 2.31 -1.31
CA GLU A 74 15.26 0.96 -1.37
C GLU A 74 15.88 0.58 -0.03
N ALA A 75 16.07 -0.72 0.22
CA ALA A 75 16.92 -1.16 1.32
C ALA A 75 18.37 -0.71 1.07
N ALA A 76 19.05 -0.19 2.10
CA ALA A 76 20.45 0.24 1.98
C ALA A 76 21.40 -0.93 1.67
N SER A 77 20.97 -2.17 1.87
CA SER A 77 21.79 -3.35 1.59
C SER A 77 20.96 -4.60 1.32
N GLY A 78 21.58 -5.60 0.69
CA GLY A 78 20.96 -6.91 0.43
C GLY A 78 19.95 -6.90 -0.72
N ILE A 79 20.12 -5.99 -1.66
CA ILE A 79 19.37 -5.88 -2.92
C ILE A 79 20.34 -5.89 -4.12
N THR A 80 19.81 -6.08 -5.32
CA THR A 80 20.53 -5.94 -6.59
C THR A 80 20.15 -4.62 -7.26
N THR A 81 19.24 -4.63 -8.24
CA THR A 81 18.76 -3.41 -8.93
C THR A 81 17.52 -2.79 -8.27
N GLY A 82 16.96 -3.43 -7.25
CA GLY A 82 15.81 -2.93 -6.48
C GLY A 82 14.44 -3.33 -7.01
N ILE A 83 14.29 -3.57 -8.31
CA ILE A 83 12.97 -3.82 -8.95
C ILE A 83 12.50 -5.27 -8.83
N SER A 84 13.39 -6.25 -8.61
CA SER A 84 12.98 -7.64 -8.50
C SER A 84 11.99 -7.83 -7.35
N VAL A 85 11.16 -8.86 -7.42
CA VAL A 85 10.21 -9.16 -6.33
C VAL A 85 10.94 -9.46 -5.01
N ALA A 86 12.12 -10.04 -5.08
CA ALA A 86 12.97 -10.28 -3.91
C ALA A 86 13.50 -8.96 -3.32
N ASP A 87 14.00 -8.06 -4.14
CA ASP A 87 14.52 -6.77 -3.72
C ASP A 87 13.41 -5.89 -3.11
N ARG A 88 12.25 -5.83 -3.76
CA ARG A 88 11.09 -5.08 -3.25
C ARG A 88 10.58 -5.65 -1.91
N ALA A 89 10.47 -6.98 -1.80
CA ALA A 89 10.12 -7.62 -0.53
C ALA A 89 11.16 -7.35 0.56
N ARG A 90 12.44 -7.33 0.21
CA ARG A 90 13.54 -6.97 1.11
C ARG A 90 13.41 -5.54 1.60
N THR A 91 13.19 -4.58 0.70
CA THR A 91 13.00 -3.16 1.02
C THR A 91 11.84 -2.97 1.99
N ILE A 92 10.68 -3.58 1.69
CA ILE A 92 9.50 -3.54 2.56
C ILE A 92 9.82 -4.12 3.94
N SER A 93 10.44 -5.30 3.99
CA SER A 93 10.82 -5.96 5.24
C SER A 93 11.75 -5.11 6.10
N VAL A 94 12.73 -4.43 5.48
CA VAL A 94 13.66 -3.55 6.20
C VAL A 94 12.94 -2.33 6.73
N ALA A 95 12.20 -1.60 5.89
CA ALA A 95 11.52 -0.36 6.25
C ALA A 95 10.42 -0.58 7.32
N SER A 96 9.77 -1.75 7.33
CA SER A 96 8.67 -2.04 8.27
C SER A 96 9.10 -2.53 9.64
N LYS A 97 10.37 -2.86 9.88
CA LYS A 97 10.85 -3.30 11.20
C LYS A 97 10.52 -2.28 12.29
N ALA A 98 10.21 -2.75 13.49
CA ALA A 98 9.90 -1.88 14.62
C ALA A 98 11.03 -0.88 14.95
N LYS A 99 12.28 -1.31 14.78
CA LYS A 99 13.49 -0.51 15.05
C LYS A 99 14.19 -0.04 13.78
N ALA A 100 13.49 0.01 12.63
CA ALA A 100 14.07 0.53 11.39
C ALA A 100 14.47 2.00 11.56
N LYS A 101 15.61 2.37 10.98
CA LYS A 101 16.19 3.71 11.01
C LYS A 101 16.37 4.25 9.60
N ALA A 102 16.56 5.56 9.47
CA ALA A 102 16.79 6.21 8.19
C ALA A 102 17.96 5.58 7.40
N ASP A 103 19.03 5.18 8.08
CA ASP A 103 20.21 4.57 7.44
C ASP A 103 19.99 3.13 6.93
N ASP A 104 18.86 2.51 7.28
CA ASP A 104 18.50 1.17 6.77
C ASP A 104 17.93 1.22 5.35
N ILE A 105 17.59 2.42 4.87
CA ILE A 105 17.01 2.67 3.56
C ILE A 105 17.77 3.76 2.83
N VAL A 106 17.61 3.79 1.50
CA VAL A 106 18.11 4.85 0.63
C VAL A 106 17.00 5.34 -0.29
N SER A 107 17.14 6.52 -0.83
CA SER A 107 16.24 7.12 -1.83
C SER A 107 17.05 7.65 -3.02
N PRO A 108 16.47 7.63 -4.24
CA PRO A 108 15.19 7.04 -4.62
C PRO A 108 15.23 5.52 -4.70
N GLY A 109 14.08 4.88 -4.96
CA GLY A 109 14.00 3.43 -5.12
C GLY A 109 12.71 2.96 -5.79
N HIS A 110 12.39 1.67 -5.66
CA HIS A 110 11.28 1.00 -6.35
C HIS A 110 10.12 0.62 -5.41
N ILE A 111 10.15 1.03 -4.16
CA ILE A 111 9.01 0.98 -3.24
C ILE A 111 8.58 2.42 -2.93
N PHE A 112 7.27 2.64 -2.96
CA PHE A 112 6.65 3.94 -2.78
C PHE A 112 5.92 3.96 -1.43
N PRO A 113 6.53 4.52 -0.36
CA PRO A 113 5.83 4.69 0.89
C PRO A 113 4.72 5.74 0.76
N VAL A 114 3.58 5.45 1.39
CA VAL A 114 2.44 6.36 1.48
C VAL A 114 2.12 6.56 2.96
N ARG A 115 2.13 7.82 3.38
CA ARG A 115 1.87 8.20 4.76
C ARG A 115 0.38 8.27 5.03
N ALA A 116 -0.11 7.42 5.95
CA ALA A 116 -1.48 7.50 6.44
C ALA A 116 -1.69 8.78 7.27
N VAL A 117 -2.87 9.37 7.14
CA VAL A 117 -3.28 10.54 7.94
C VAL A 117 -3.55 10.08 9.38
N PRO A 118 -3.09 10.83 10.40
CA PRO A 118 -3.45 10.56 11.79
C PRO A 118 -4.96 10.52 12.00
N GLY A 119 -5.44 9.50 12.72
CA GLY A 119 -6.87 9.25 12.91
C GLY A 119 -7.45 8.19 11.97
N GLY A 120 -6.64 7.69 11.02
CA GLY A 120 -7.01 6.57 10.16
C GLY A 120 -8.23 6.87 9.27
N VAL A 121 -9.07 5.87 9.04
CA VAL A 121 -10.27 5.98 8.18
C VAL A 121 -11.27 7.01 8.67
N LEU A 122 -11.29 7.35 9.96
CA LEU A 122 -12.14 8.40 10.50
C LEU A 122 -11.70 9.82 10.08
N SER A 123 -10.45 9.97 9.65
CA SER A 123 -9.91 11.25 9.16
C SER A 123 -9.84 11.30 7.63
N ARG A 124 -9.55 10.17 6.99
CA ARG A 124 -9.51 10.03 5.53
C ARG A 124 -9.89 8.60 5.13
N THR A 125 -10.95 8.46 4.36
CA THR A 125 -11.50 7.17 3.91
C THR A 125 -10.72 6.60 2.72
N GLY A 126 -9.39 6.54 2.81
CA GLY A 126 -8.53 6.01 1.75
C GLY A 126 -8.01 4.60 2.05
N HIS A 127 -7.57 3.88 1.00
CA HIS A 127 -6.95 2.56 1.12
C HIS A 127 -5.69 2.58 2.02
N THR A 128 -4.94 3.68 2.01
CA THR A 128 -3.78 3.88 2.89
C THR A 128 -4.16 3.79 4.35
N GLU A 129 -5.17 4.55 4.76
CA GLU A 129 -5.68 4.58 6.13
C GLU A 129 -6.35 3.25 6.49
N GLY A 130 -7.22 2.74 5.62
CA GLY A 130 -7.91 1.47 5.83
C GLY A 130 -6.94 0.29 6.01
N SER A 131 -5.87 0.25 5.24
CA SER A 131 -4.86 -0.82 5.36
C SER A 131 -4.05 -0.75 6.64
N THR A 132 -3.67 0.45 7.10
CA THR A 132 -2.96 0.64 8.37
C THR A 132 -3.88 0.38 9.57
N ASP A 133 -5.14 0.79 9.51
CA ASP A 133 -6.14 0.52 10.54
C ASP A 133 -6.45 -0.98 10.66
N LEU A 134 -6.59 -1.70 9.54
CA LEU A 134 -6.71 -3.16 9.55
C LEU A 134 -5.55 -3.83 10.29
N CYS A 135 -4.30 -3.39 10.02
CA CYS A 135 -3.14 -3.91 10.73
C CYS A 135 -3.21 -3.60 12.23
N ARG A 136 -3.58 -2.37 12.61
CA ARG A 136 -3.73 -1.96 14.01
C ARG A 136 -4.82 -2.77 14.73
N LEU A 137 -6.00 -2.95 14.12
CA LEU A 137 -7.10 -3.74 14.68
C LEU A 137 -6.73 -5.22 14.83
N ALA A 138 -5.87 -5.74 13.95
CA ALA A 138 -5.33 -7.10 14.05
C ALA A 138 -4.18 -7.24 15.06
N GLY A 139 -3.78 -6.18 15.77
CA GLY A 139 -2.66 -6.20 16.70
C GLY A 139 -1.28 -6.32 16.04
N LEU A 140 -1.18 -5.93 14.76
CA LEU A 140 0.05 -5.96 13.96
C LEU A 140 0.67 -4.56 13.89
N THR A 141 1.89 -4.48 13.33
CA THR A 141 2.52 -3.18 13.00
C THR A 141 1.62 -2.41 12.03
N GLU A 142 1.40 -1.11 12.29
CA GLU A 142 0.60 -0.21 11.46
C GLU A 142 1.29 0.08 10.11
N SER A 143 1.47 -0.99 9.35
CA SER A 143 2.03 -0.92 8.01
C SER A 143 1.56 -2.08 7.15
N ALA A 144 1.22 -1.78 5.90
CA ALA A 144 0.73 -2.74 4.92
C ALA A 144 1.34 -2.48 3.54
N VAL A 145 1.43 -3.52 2.74
CA VAL A 145 1.65 -3.37 1.30
C VAL A 145 0.29 -3.32 0.63
N ILE A 146 0.10 -2.33 -0.20
CA ILE A 146 -1.12 -2.11 -0.96
C ILE A 146 -0.80 -2.04 -2.46
N CYS A 147 -1.75 -2.44 -3.28
CA CYS A 147 -1.59 -2.39 -4.74
C CYS A 147 -2.98 -2.38 -5.38
N GLU A 148 -3.25 -1.37 -6.19
CA GLU A 148 -4.51 -1.23 -6.91
C GLU A 148 -4.74 -2.41 -7.85
N VAL A 149 -6.00 -2.83 -8.00
CA VAL A 149 -6.36 -3.93 -8.90
C VAL A 149 -6.87 -3.36 -10.22
N MET A 150 -6.19 -3.73 -11.29
CA MET A 150 -6.58 -3.41 -12.67
C MET A 150 -7.03 -4.63 -13.44
N ASN A 151 -7.91 -4.43 -14.40
CA ASN A 151 -8.31 -5.40 -15.41
C ASN A 151 -7.14 -5.73 -16.35
N GLU A 152 -7.29 -6.76 -17.18
CA GLU A 152 -6.25 -7.17 -18.13
C GLU A 152 -6.01 -6.14 -19.24
N ASP A 153 -7.02 -5.32 -19.55
CA ASP A 153 -6.93 -4.22 -20.51
C ASP A 153 -6.32 -2.93 -19.94
N GLY A 154 -5.96 -2.93 -18.64
CA GLY A 154 -5.35 -1.79 -17.94
C GLY A 154 -6.37 -0.82 -17.33
N THR A 155 -7.66 -1.03 -17.49
CA THR A 155 -8.68 -0.24 -16.78
C THR A 155 -8.77 -0.65 -15.31
N MET A 156 -9.29 0.24 -14.45
CA MET A 156 -9.46 -0.08 -13.03
C MET A 156 -10.53 -1.16 -12.84
N ALA A 157 -10.22 -2.17 -12.03
CA ALA A 157 -11.20 -3.17 -11.63
C ALA A 157 -12.23 -2.53 -10.69
N ARG A 158 -13.52 -2.69 -11.04
CA ARG A 158 -14.64 -2.20 -10.24
C ARG A 158 -15.33 -3.37 -9.52
N LYS A 159 -16.34 -3.10 -8.72
CA LYS A 159 -17.03 -4.02 -7.81
C LYS A 159 -17.20 -5.45 -8.37
N LYS A 160 -17.78 -5.58 -9.57
CA LYS A 160 -17.99 -6.89 -10.18
C LYS A 160 -16.68 -7.62 -10.46
N ALA A 161 -15.71 -6.95 -11.08
CA ALA A 161 -14.41 -7.53 -11.38
C ALA A 161 -13.61 -7.87 -10.10
N LEU A 162 -13.75 -7.05 -9.04
CA LEU A 162 -13.14 -7.30 -7.73
C LEU A 162 -13.74 -8.53 -7.04
N LEU A 163 -15.06 -8.73 -7.14
CA LEU A 163 -15.72 -9.94 -6.63
C LEU A 163 -15.24 -11.19 -7.37
N ASP A 164 -15.18 -11.12 -8.71
CA ASP A 164 -14.68 -12.21 -9.56
C ASP A 164 -13.21 -12.52 -9.22
N PHE A 165 -12.40 -11.47 -9.05
CA PHE A 165 -10.99 -11.59 -8.63
C PHE A 165 -10.85 -12.25 -7.24
N SER A 166 -11.65 -11.81 -6.27
CA SER A 166 -11.70 -12.37 -4.91
C SER A 166 -12.01 -13.87 -4.94
N GLN A 167 -13.04 -14.28 -5.69
CA GLN A 167 -13.41 -15.68 -5.84
C GLN A 167 -12.33 -16.49 -6.55
N LYS A 168 -11.82 -16.00 -7.68
CA LYS A 168 -10.77 -16.67 -8.49
C LYS A 168 -9.51 -16.96 -7.68
N HIS A 169 -9.12 -16.04 -6.81
CA HIS A 169 -7.87 -16.14 -6.04
C HIS A 169 -8.07 -16.53 -4.59
N ASN A 170 -9.31 -16.81 -4.16
CA ASN A 170 -9.68 -17.13 -2.78
C ASN A 170 -9.15 -16.10 -1.78
N ILE A 171 -9.38 -14.81 -2.08
CA ILE A 171 -8.99 -13.66 -1.25
C ILE A 171 -10.24 -13.06 -0.63
N LYS A 172 -10.21 -12.73 0.65
CA LYS A 172 -11.32 -12.03 1.32
C LYS A 172 -11.43 -10.61 0.77
N ILE A 173 -12.66 -10.11 0.72
CA ILE A 173 -12.97 -8.74 0.33
C ILE A 173 -13.72 -8.07 1.49
N GLY A 174 -13.46 -6.81 1.72
CA GLY A 174 -14.12 -5.97 2.70
C GLY A 174 -14.11 -4.53 2.21
N THR A 175 -14.97 -3.69 2.75
CA THR A 175 -15.07 -2.27 2.39
C THR A 175 -14.43 -1.38 3.45
N ILE A 176 -14.06 -0.16 3.08
CA ILE A 176 -13.56 0.84 4.04
C ILE A 176 -14.67 1.25 5.00
N ALA A 177 -15.93 1.28 4.54
CA ALA A 177 -17.09 1.60 5.39
C ALA A 177 -17.29 0.61 6.54
N ASP A 178 -16.81 -0.62 6.39
CA ASP A 178 -16.93 -1.65 7.43
C ASP A 178 -15.89 -1.50 8.55
N LEU A 179 -14.93 -0.57 8.42
CA LEU A 179 -13.87 -0.31 9.38
C LEU A 179 -14.22 0.80 10.36
#